data_2d55d26eb8b6a7521826bc2d66069d72
#
_entry.id   2d55d26eb8b6a7521826bc2d66069d72
#
_cell.length_a   1.000
_cell.length_b   1.000
_cell.length_c   1.000
_cell.angle_alpha   90.00
_cell.angle_beta   90.00
_cell.angle_gamma   90.00
#
_symmetry.space_group_name_H-M   'P 1'
#
loop_
_entity.id
_entity.type
_entity.pdbx_description
1 polymer ?
#
loop_
_entity_poly.entity_id
_entity_poly.type
_entity_poly.pdbx_seq_one_letter_code
_entity_poly.pdbx_strand_id
1 'polypeptide(L)'
;MNTSLSESQMKTKLLNAAAMLLMEEGVNSLTTRKIANAANTSTMAVYTNFGSINNLANELIAHGFILLWEEVRLVQFSEDALVDLLHITTGYLNFANKQPALYKCMFGVTSLGELKTSEKENLKSGLYTLDIVVKTVQRLIDGKVIKAENAFHIANEWWVIVHGYSLFEFGDIFSKDKSVPKVLTPLLLHFLMGLGVDPTHAKEALTNHFRYLDNTI
;
A
#
# COMPACT_ATOMS: atom_id res chain seq x y z
N MET A 1 -23.93 16.78 24.69
CA MET A 1 -23.60 17.68 23.57
C MET A 1 -23.20 16.84 22.39
N ASN A 2 -24.10 16.70 21.38
CA ASN A 2 -23.79 16.01 20.13
C ASN A 2 -22.98 16.99 19.26
N THR A 3 -21.67 16.90 19.29
CA THR A 3 -20.81 17.64 18.36
C THR A 3 -21.02 17.01 16.98
N SER A 4 -21.70 17.70 16.07
CA SER A 4 -21.83 17.28 14.68
C SER A 4 -20.42 17.20 14.09
N LEU A 5 -20.07 16.03 13.53
CA LEU A 5 -18.81 15.85 12.81
C LEU A 5 -18.75 16.85 11.65
N SER A 6 -17.58 17.42 11.37
CA SER A 6 -17.36 18.19 10.15
C SER A 6 -17.58 17.29 8.92
N GLU A 7 -17.89 17.89 7.77
CA GLU A 7 -18.08 17.15 6.50
C GLU A 7 -16.88 16.23 6.20
N SER A 8 -15.65 16.73 6.35
CA SER A 8 -14.42 15.94 6.18
C SER A 8 -14.33 14.76 7.14
N GLN A 9 -14.71 14.94 8.41
CA GLN A 9 -14.69 13.86 9.40
C GLN A 9 -15.75 12.78 9.09
N MET A 10 -16.95 13.20 8.64
CA MET A 10 -18.00 12.27 8.25
C MET A 10 -17.60 11.47 7.01
N LYS A 11 -16.99 12.12 6.03
CA LYS A 11 -16.47 11.47 4.82
C LYS A 11 -15.45 10.39 5.15
N THR A 12 -14.44 10.71 5.96
CA THR A 12 -13.43 9.75 6.44
C THR A 12 -14.06 8.59 7.22
N LYS A 13 -15.04 8.88 8.08
CA LYS A 13 -15.77 7.86 8.85
C LYS A 13 -16.48 6.86 7.94
N LEU A 14 -17.14 7.34 6.88
CA LEU A 14 -17.83 6.51 5.91
C LEU A 14 -16.85 5.65 5.07
N LEU A 15 -15.70 6.21 4.68
CA LEU A 15 -14.67 5.46 3.94
C LEU A 15 -14.04 4.37 4.81
N ASN A 16 -13.75 4.66 6.08
CA ASN A 16 -13.23 3.64 7.02
C ASN A 16 -14.25 2.51 7.24
N ALA A 17 -15.54 2.85 7.37
CA ALA A 17 -16.60 1.84 7.48
C ALA A 17 -16.72 0.99 6.21
N ALA A 18 -16.57 1.58 5.03
CA ALA A 18 -16.57 0.85 3.77
C ALA A 18 -15.35 -0.07 3.64
N ALA A 19 -14.16 0.39 4.03
CA ALA A 19 -12.94 -0.44 4.04
C ALA A 19 -13.05 -1.64 4.98
N MET A 20 -13.61 -1.43 6.18
CA MET A 20 -13.87 -2.48 7.15
C MET A 20 -14.87 -3.53 6.61
N LEU A 21 -16.00 -3.09 6.05
CA LEU A 21 -16.99 -3.99 5.44
C LEU A 21 -16.40 -4.78 4.28
N LEU A 22 -15.57 -4.15 3.46
CA LEU A 22 -14.88 -4.81 2.36
C LEU A 22 -13.96 -5.93 2.86
N MET A 23 -13.28 -5.70 3.97
CA MET A 23 -12.38 -6.68 4.58
C MET A 23 -13.15 -7.85 5.23
N GLU A 24 -14.22 -7.55 5.97
CA GLU A 24 -14.95 -8.53 6.76
C GLU A 24 -15.96 -9.36 5.94
N GLU A 25 -16.66 -8.70 5.02
CA GLU A 25 -17.79 -9.28 4.30
C GLU A 25 -17.61 -9.33 2.77
N GLY A 26 -16.50 -8.78 2.27
CA GLY A 26 -16.18 -8.73 0.84
C GLY A 26 -16.95 -7.67 0.05
N VAL A 27 -16.77 -7.69 -1.27
CA VAL A 27 -17.26 -6.65 -2.21
C VAL A 27 -18.77 -6.44 -2.18
N ASN A 28 -19.54 -7.51 -2.02
CA ASN A 28 -21.01 -7.47 -2.01
C ASN A 28 -21.59 -6.78 -0.77
N SER A 29 -20.77 -6.47 0.21
CA SER A 29 -21.16 -5.69 1.39
C SER A 29 -21.24 -4.18 1.14
N LEU A 30 -20.62 -3.69 0.07
CA LEU A 30 -20.53 -2.27 -0.24
C LEU A 30 -21.86 -1.70 -0.74
N THR A 31 -22.82 -1.61 0.15
CA THR A 31 -24.13 -0.98 -0.09
C THR A 31 -24.29 0.26 0.78
N THR A 32 -25.01 1.26 0.27
CA THR A 32 -25.28 2.51 1.02
C THR A 32 -25.81 2.25 2.43
N ARG A 33 -26.72 1.25 2.57
CA ARG A 33 -27.34 0.90 3.85
C ARG A 33 -26.34 0.28 4.83
N LYS A 34 -25.54 -0.67 4.38
CA LYS A 34 -24.54 -1.33 5.24
C LYS A 34 -23.46 -0.34 5.68
N ILE A 35 -22.97 0.48 4.75
CA ILE A 35 -21.94 1.51 5.04
C ILE A 35 -22.49 2.54 6.04
N ALA A 36 -23.71 3.03 5.85
CA ALA A 36 -24.34 3.97 6.77
C ALA A 36 -24.50 3.36 8.18
N ASN A 37 -24.95 2.10 8.27
CA ASN A 37 -25.07 1.39 9.54
C ASN A 37 -23.72 1.20 10.24
N ALA A 38 -22.70 0.72 9.52
CA ALA A 38 -21.35 0.53 10.06
C ALA A 38 -20.70 1.84 10.52
N ALA A 39 -21.00 2.94 9.82
CA ALA A 39 -20.57 4.27 10.22
C ALA A 39 -21.48 4.90 11.31
N ASN A 40 -22.49 4.18 11.82
CA ASN A 40 -23.48 4.73 12.76
C ASN A 40 -24.03 6.09 12.33
N THR A 41 -24.59 6.13 11.10
CA THR A 41 -25.19 7.33 10.48
C THR A 41 -26.33 6.95 9.54
N SER A 42 -26.91 7.93 8.84
CA SER A 42 -28.00 7.71 7.90
C SER A 42 -27.51 7.46 6.46
N THR A 43 -28.35 6.80 5.65
CA THR A 43 -28.08 6.67 4.21
C THR A 43 -28.02 8.05 3.51
N MET A 44 -28.73 9.05 4.03
CA MET A 44 -28.66 10.43 3.53
C MET A 44 -27.24 10.99 3.67
N ALA A 45 -26.53 10.68 4.76
CA ALA A 45 -25.13 11.10 4.93
C ALA A 45 -24.21 10.56 3.83
N VAL A 46 -24.44 9.32 3.35
CA VAL A 46 -23.70 8.78 2.22
C VAL A 46 -23.93 9.59 0.95
N TYR A 47 -25.20 9.88 0.65
CA TYR A 47 -25.54 10.68 -0.55
C TYR A 47 -25.07 12.13 -0.45
N THR A 48 -25.13 12.75 0.73
CA THR A 48 -24.64 14.12 0.95
C THR A 48 -23.12 14.22 0.74
N ASN A 49 -22.35 13.21 1.18
CA ASN A 49 -20.88 13.25 1.10
C ASN A 49 -20.33 12.78 -0.26
N PHE A 50 -21.02 11.88 -0.96
CA PHE A 50 -20.48 11.25 -2.17
C PHE A 50 -21.39 11.41 -3.41
N GLY A 51 -22.63 11.83 -3.25
CA GLY A 51 -23.61 11.92 -4.33
C GLY A 51 -24.11 10.55 -4.82
N SER A 52 -23.24 9.57 -4.93
CA SER A 52 -23.57 8.20 -5.35
C SER A 52 -22.67 7.15 -4.70
N ILE A 53 -23.12 5.90 -4.73
CA ILE A 53 -22.31 4.77 -4.25
C ILE A 53 -21.08 4.51 -5.16
N ASN A 54 -21.17 4.81 -6.45
CA ASN A 54 -20.03 4.72 -7.36
C ASN A 54 -18.95 5.74 -7.04
N ASN A 55 -19.33 6.96 -6.69
CA ASN A 55 -18.38 7.98 -6.23
C ASN A 55 -17.73 7.58 -4.91
N LEU A 56 -18.50 7.00 -3.97
CA LEU A 56 -17.93 6.44 -2.74
C LEU A 56 -16.91 5.36 -3.06
N ALA A 57 -17.17 4.48 -4.03
CA ALA A 57 -16.24 3.43 -4.45
C ALA A 57 -14.94 4.01 -5.02
N ASN A 58 -15.01 5.04 -5.86
CA ASN A 58 -13.83 5.75 -6.35
C ASN A 58 -13.01 6.36 -5.20
N GLU A 59 -13.69 7.02 -4.29
CA GLU A 59 -13.03 7.64 -3.14
C GLU A 59 -12.49 6.62 -2.14
N LEU A 60 -13.09 5.43 -2.05
CA LEU A 60 -12.56 4.32 -1.26
C LEU A 60 -11.20 3.85 -1.79
N ILE A 61 -11.05 3.74 -3.12
CA ILE A 61 -9.76 3.41 -3.73
C ILE A 61 -8.73 4.50 -3.47
N ALA A 62 -9.10 5.77 -3.67
CA ALA A 62 -8.21 6.90 -3.36
C ALA A 62 -7.81 6.92 -1.87
N HIS A 63 -8.76 6.63 -0.98
CA HIS A 63 -8.49 6.49 0.46
C HIS A 63 -7.54 5.33 0.76
N GLY A 64 -7.63 4.21 0.04
CA GLY A 64 -6.67 3.11 0.13
C GLY A 64 -5.24 3.54 -0.19
N PHE A 65 -5.02 4.37 -1.21
CA PHE A 65 -3.71 4.95 -1.49
C PHE A 65 -3.23 5.93 -0.41
N ILE A 66 -4.13 6.66 0.23
CA ILE A 66 -3.79 7.49 1.40
C ILE A 66 -3.33 6.60 2.56
N LEU A 67 -4.04 5.52 2.85
CA LEU A 67 -3.67 4.57 3.91
C LEU A 67 -2.32 3.88 3.61
N LEU A 68 -2.06 3.50 2.36
CA LEU A 68 -0.77 2.97 1.93
C LEU A 68 0.34 4.01 2.13
N TRP A 69 0.10 5.27 1.71
CA TRP A 69 1.06 6.35 1.92
C TRP A 69 1.34 6.60 3.41
N GLU A 70 0.30 6.54 4.27
CA GLU A 70 0.45 6.65 5.73
C GLU A 70 1.39 5.57 6.30
N GLU A 71 1.30 4.33 5.85
CA GLU A 71 2.19 3.23 6.29
C GLU A 71 3.63 3.45 5.80
N VAL A 72 3.83 3.86 4.54
CA VAL A 72 5.19 4.04 4.00
C VAL A 72 5.85 5.33 4.49
N ARG A 73 5.11 6.40 4.79
CA ARG A 73 5.65 7.65 5.29
C ARG A 73 6.08 7.63 6.76
N LEU A 74 5.70 6.59 7.52
CA LEU A 74 6.17 6.39 8.90
C LEU A 74 7.68 6.14 8.96
N VAL A 75 8.30 5.87 7.81
CA VAL A 75 9.75 5.79 7.68
C VAL A 75 10.37 7.15 8.02
N GLN A 76 11.09 7.20 9.13
CA GLN A 76 11.97 8.32 9.42
C GLN A 76 13.19 8.18 8.51
N PHE A 77 13.36 9.12 7.57
CA PHE A 77 14.54 9.11 6.71
C PHE A 77 15.81 9.16 7.55
N SER A 78 16.64 8.14 7.39
CA SER A 78 17.95 8.01 8.00
C SER A 78 19.03 8.56 7.07
N GLU A 79 20.30 8.50 7.48
CA GLU A 79 21.42 8.77 6.59
C GLU A 79 21.61 7.67 5.54
N ASP A 80 21.16 6.45 5.82
CA ASP A 80 21.24 5.29 4.93
C ASP A 80 19.95 5.10 4.10
N ALA A 81 19.99 5.56 2.85
CA ALA A 81 18.86 5.45 1.93
C ALA A 81 18.52 4.00 1.56
N LEU A 82 19.44 3.04 1.71
CA LEU A 82 19.16 1.62 1.50
C LEU A 82 18.27 1.08 2.63
N VAL A 83 18.59 1.41 3.86
CA VAL A 83 17.76 1.07 5.03
C VAL A 83 16.37 1.70 4.91
N ASP A 84 16.29 2.96 4.46
CA ASP A 84 15.02 3.63 4.23
C ASP A 84 14.17 2.92 3.17
N LEU A 85 14.76 2.45 2.07
CA LEU A 85 14.06 1.69 1.03
C LEU A 85 13.50 0.36 1.59
N LEU A 86 14.24 -0.31 2.48
CA LEU A 86 13.77 -1.52 3.15
C LEU A 86 12.62 -1.24 4.13
N HIS A 87 12.66 -0.13 4.85
CA HIS A 87 11.54 0.30 5.71
C HIS A 87 10.28 0.62 4.88
N ILE A 88 10.44 1.31 3.74
CA ILE A 88 9.33 1.55 2.80
C ILE A 88 8.77 0.21 2.30
N THR A 89 9.63 -0.75 1.97
CA THR A 89 9.21 -2.11 1.58
C THR A 89 8.35 -2.75 2.67
N THR A 90 8.79 -2.70 3.92
CA THR A 90 8.01 -3.23 5.05
C THR A 90 6.68 -2.51 5.24
N GLY A 91 6.65 -1.18 5.15
CA GLY A 91 5.41 -0.41 5.22
C GLY A 91 4.41 -0.82 4.13
N TYR A 92 4.90 -1.02 2.89
CA TYR A 92 4.09 -1.51 1.78
C TYR A 92 3.48 -2.89 2.05
N LEU A 93 4.29 -3.83 2.50
CA LEU A 93 3.84 -5.20 2.85
C LEU A 93 2.85 -5.20 4.02
N ASN A 94 3.11 -4.38 5.04
CA ASN A 94 2.21 -4.23 6.17
C ASN A 94 0.84 -3.74 5.74
N PHE A 95 0.76 -2.73 4.86
CA PHE A 95 -0.51 -2.28 4.31
C PHE A 95 -1.23 -3.40 3.54
N ALA A 96 -0.51 -4.09 2.63
CA ALA A 96 -1.08 -5.17 1.85
C ALA A 96 -1.66 -6.28 2.74
N ASN A 97 -0.96 -6.64 3.82
CA ASN A 97 -1.39 -7.67 4.77
C ASN A 97 -2.52 -7.21 5.71
N LYS A 98 -2.52 -5.94 6.12
CA LYS A 98 -3.59 -5.37 6.96
C LYS A 98 -4.89 -5.15 6.19
N GLN A 99 -4.81 -4.84 4.89
CA GLN A 99 -5.95 -4.44 4.05
C GLN A 99 -6.01 -5.23 2.72
N PRO A 100 -5.96 -6.58 2.74
CA PRO A 100 -5.78 -7.37 1.52
C PRO A 100 -6.94 -7.20 0.52
N ALA A 101 -8.18 -7.05 0.99
CA ALA A 101 -9.34 -6.85 0.13
C ALA A 101 -9.30 -5.47 -0.56
N LEU A 102 -8.99 -4.42 0.18
CA LEU A 102 -8.85 -3.07 -0.36
C LEU A 102 -7.66 -2.98 -1.33
N TYR A 103 -6.51 -3.57 -0.98
CA TYR A 103 -5.33 -3.66 -1.82
C TYR A 103 -5.65 -4.29 -3.18
N LYS A 104 -6.35 -5.44 -3.20
CA LYS A 104 -6.76 -6.10 -4.44
C LYS A 104 -7.68 -5.23 -5.31
N CYS A 105 -8.56 -4.46 -4.68
CA CYS A 105 -9.43 -3.52 -5.40
C CYS A 105 -8.66 -2.30 -5.94
N MET A 106 -7.71 -1.74 -5.18
CA MET A 106 -6.88 -0.61 -5.59
C MET A 106 -6.10 -0.88 -6.89
N PHE A 107 -5.61 -2.11 -7.04
CA PHE A 107 -4.78 -2.52 -8.17
C PHE A 107 -5.54 -3.35 -9.22
N GLY A 108 -6.87 -3.36 -9.18
CA GLY A 108 -7.71 -4.00 -10.21
C GLY A 108 -7.67 -5.54 -10.22
N VAL A 109 -7.09 -6.17 -9.20
CA VAL A 109 -7.05 -7.65 -9.08
C VAL A 109 -8.43 -8.21 -8.77
N THR A 110 -9.23 -7.47 -8.01
CA THR A 110 -10.64 -7.78 -7.71
C THR A 110 -11.49 -6.55 -8.02
N SER A 111 -12.56 -6.73 -8.78
CA SER A 111 -13.51 -5.64 -9.02
C SER A 111 -14.31 -5.33 -7.76
N LEU A 112 -14.83 -4.11 -7.66
CA LEU A 112 -15.80 -3.72 -6.65
C LEU A 112 -17.24 -4.15 -7.00
N GLY A 113 -17.40 -5.33 -7.57
CA GLY A 113 -18.69 -5.87 -8.01
C GLY A 113 -19.27 -5.05 -9.16
N GLU A 114 -20.52 -4.58 -9.01
CA GLU A 114 -21.21 -3.74 -10.00
C GLU A 114 -20.78 -2.25 -9.92
N LEU A 115 -19.98 -1.87 -8.90
CA LEU A 115 -19.57 -0.48 -8.71
C LEU A 115 -18.49 -0.11 -9.74
N LYS A 116 -18.73 0.98 -10.44
CA LYS A 116 -17.81 1.49 -11.47
C LYS A 116 -16.80 2.44 -10.84
N THR A 117 -15.53 2.18 -11.09
CA THR A 117 -14.41 3.03 -10.64
C THR A 117 -13.65 3.61 -11.81
N SER A 118 -12.97 4.73 -11.60
CA SER A 118 -12.17 5.43 -12.61
C SER A 118 -10.71 4.99 -12.55
N GLU A 119 -10.26 4.18 -13.51
CA GLU A 119 -8.87 3.73 -13.59
C GLU A 119 -7.88 4.91 -13.67
N LYS A 120 -8.25 5.99 -14.37
CA LYS A 120 -7.39 7.17 -14.51
C LYS A 120 -7.16 7.92 -13.20
N GLU A 121 -8.17 8.01 -12.33
CA GLU A 121 -8.04 8.65 -11.03
C GLU A 121 -7.28 7.76 -10.06
N ASN A 122 -7.50 6.45 -10.13
CA ASN A 122 -6.78 5.45 -9.34
C ASN A 122 -5.28 5.48 -9.65
N LEU A 123 -4.91 5.57 -10.94
CA LEU A 123 -3.52 5.67 -11.37
C LEU A 123 -2.82 6.92 -10.81
N LYS A 124 -3.50 8.08 -10.80
CA LYS A 124 -2.92 9.31 -10.22
C LYS A 124 -2.62 9.16 -8.72
N SER A 125 -3.53 8.54 -7.98
CA SER A 125 -3.35 8.28 -6.55
C SER A 125 -2.18 7.32 -6.30
N GLY A 126 -2.01 6.29 -7.14
CA GLY A 126 -0.88 5.37 -7.07
C GLY A 126 0.47 6.05 -7.32
N LEU A 127 0.56 6.93 -8.32
CA LEU A 127 1.78 7.68 -8.63
C LEU A 127 2.22 8.60 -7.48
N TYR A 128 1.28 9.20 -6.76
CA TYR A 128 1.59 10.02 -5.59
C TYR A 128 2.27 9.18 -4.48
N THR A 129 1.79 7.96 -4.27
CA THR A 129 2.39 7.05 -3.26
C THR A 129 3.78 6.58 -3.67
N LEU A 130 4.06 6.47 -4.97
CA LEU A 130 5.38 6.09 -5.49
C LEU A 130 6.46 7.19 -5.29
N ASP A 131 6.07 8.44 -5.10
CA ASP A 131 7.00 9.59 -4.99
C ASP A 131 8.04 9.42 -3.85
N ILE A 132 7.63 8.83 -2.72
CA ILE A 132 8.56 8.57 -1.61
C ILE A 132 9.64 7.56 -2.00
N VAL A 133 9.30 6.55 -2.80
CA VAL A 133 10.25 5.57 -3.33
C VAL A 133 11.20 6.23 -4.31
N VAL A 134 10.68 7.05 -5.24
CA VAL A 134 11.49 7.82 -6.20
C VAL A 134 12.51 8.69 -5.49
N LYS A 135 12.10 9.43 -4.45
CA LYS A 135 12.99 10.27 -3.65
C LYS A 135 14.08 9.45 -2.92
N THR A 136 13.71 8.30 -2.38
CA THR A 136 14.67 7.40 -1.71
C THR A 136 15.66 6.81 -2.71
N VAL A 137 15.20 6.38 -3.87
CA VAL A 137 16.07 5.89 -4.96
C VAL A 137 16.97 7.01 -5.48
N GLN A 138 16.48 8.25 -5.60
CA GLN A 138 17.33 9.37 -6.00
C GLN A 138 18.49 9.57 -5.01
N ARG A 139 18.24 9.44 -3.71
CA ARG A 139 19.30 9.50 -2.69
C ARG A 139 20.34 8.38 -2.85
N LEU A 140 19.91 7.17 -3.24
CA LEU A 140 20.84 6.08 -3.55
C LEU A 140 21.71 6.38 -4.77
N ILE A 141 21.16 7.04 -5.79
CA ILE A 141 21.90 7.49 -6.98
C ILE A 141 22.91 8.58 -6.60
N ASP A 142 22.46 9.62 -5.91
CA ASP A 142 23.27 10.77 -5.50
C ASP A 142 24.43 10.34 -4.57
N GLY A 143 24.15 9.39 -3.68
CA GLY A 143 25.14 8.77 -2.79
C GLY A 143 26.04 7.74 -3.50
N LYS A 144 25.86 7.50 -4.81
CA LYS A 144 26.60 6.49 -5.60
C LYS A 144 26.53 5.07 -5.03
N VAL A 145 25.48 4.77 -4.28
CA VAL A 145 25.18 3.42 -3.74
C VAL A 145 24.74 2.49 -4.87
N ILE A 146 23.98 3.04 -5.83
CA ILE A 146 23.52 2.32 -7.03
C ILE A 146 24.02 3.03 -8.31
N LYS A 147 24.12 2.23 -9.38
CA LYS A 147 24.49 2.70 -10.73
C LYS A 147 23.23 2.78 -11.59
N ALA A 148 22.56 3.92 -11.53
CA ALA A 148 21.36 4.18 -12.32
C ALA A 148 21.28 5.68 -12.67
N GLU A 149 20.56 5.99 -13.77
CA GLU A 149 20.39 7.36 -14.26
C GLU A 149 18.99 7.90 -13.99
N ASN A 150 18.00 7.05 -13.72
CA ASN A 150 16.60 7.43 -13.60
C ASN A 150 15.94 6.78 -12.39
N ALA A 151 15.75 7.57 -11.34
CA ALA A 151 15.14 7.11 -10.10
C ALA A 151 13.70 6.60 -10.27
N PHE A 152 12.93 7.19 -11.19
CA PHE A 152 11.56 6.77 -11.46
C PHE A 152 11.50 5.36 -12.08
N HIS A 153 12.41 5.02 -12.98
CA HIS A 153 12.47 3.67 -13.56
C HIS A 153 12.81 2.64 -12.49
N ILE A 154 13.81 2.89 -11.67
CA ILE A 154 14.22 1.99 -10.59
C ILE A 154 13.11 1.84 -9.52
N ALA A 155 12.42 2.93 -9.20
CA ALA A 155 11.27 2.88 -8.29
C ALA A 155 10.13 2.00 -8.84
N ASN A 156 9.89 2.02 -10.16
CA ASN A 156 8.90 1.13 -10.79
C ASN A 156 9.36 -0.34 -10.78
N GLU A 157 10.65 -0.62 -11.01
CA GLU A 157 11.20 -1.98 -10.92
C GLU A 157 11.03 -2.53 -9.48
N TRP A 158 11.40 -1.73 -8.48
CA TRP A 158 11.15 -2.06 -7.08
C TRP A 158 9.67 -2.33 -6.83
N TRP A 159 8.78 -1.46 -7.34
CA TRP A 159 7.34 -1.62 -7.16
C TRP A 159 6.83 -2.92 -7.77
N VAL A 160 7.25 -3.28 -8.96
CA VAL A 160 6.89 -4.55 -9.62
C VAL A 160 7.30 -5.74 -8.74
N ILE A 161 8.50 -5.71 -8.14
CA ILE A 161 8.98 -6.78 -7.25
C ILE A 161 8.09 -6.90 -6.02
N VAL A 162 7.87 -5.81 -5.30
CA VAL A 162 7.14 -5.81 -4.02
C VAL A 162 5.65 -6.07 -4.24
N HIS A 163 5.06 -5.47 -5.28
CA HIS A 163 3.68 -5.69 -5.66
C HIS A 163 3.43 -7.13 -6.13
N GLY A 164 4.28 -7.65 -7.01
CA GLY A 164 4.21 -9.04 -7.48
C GLY A 164 4.31 -10.02 -6.31
N TYR A 165 5.28 -9.82 -5.41
CA TYR A 165 5.40 -10.62 -4.20
C TYR A 165 4.13 -10.59 -3.35
N SER A 166 3.54 -9.40 -3.10
CA SER A 166 2.30 -9.27 -2.32
C SER A 166 1.13 -10.05 -2.94
N LEU A 167 1.00 -10.03 -4.28
CA LEU A 167 -0.05 -10.77 -4.97
C LEU A 167 0.12 -12.29 -4.84
N PHE A 168 1.35 -12.80 -4.91
CA PHE A 168 1.64 -14.21 -4.71
C PHE A 168 1.38 -14.66 -3.26
N GLU A 169 1.66 -13.79 -2.29
CA GLU A 169 1.39 -14.07 -0.88
C GLU A 169 -0.11 -14.21 -0.59
N PHE A 170 -0.97 -13.41 -1.24
CA PHE A 170 -2.43 -13.54 -1.13
C PHE A 170 -3.01 -14.82 -1.75
N GLY A 171 -2.28 -15.46 -2.65
CA GLY A 171 -2.68 -16.71 -3.28
C GLY A 171 -2.32 -17.95 -2.48
N ASP A 172 -1.77 -17.81 -1.27
CA ASP A 172 -1.22 -18.90 -0.44
C ASP A 172 -0.25 -19.83 -1.20
N ILE A 173 0.41 -19.28 -2.24
CA ILE A 173 1.37 -20.03 -3.07
C ILE A 173 2.63 -20.36 -2.26
N PHE A 174 2.96 -19.50 -1.30
CA PHE A 174 4.06 -19.71 -0.36
C PHE A 174 3.53 -19.85 1.06
N SER A 175 4.14 -20.72 1.86
CA SER A 175 3.85 -20.73 3.31
C SER A 175 4.31 -19.40 3.91
N LYS A 176 3.43 -18.72 4.66
CA LYS A 176 3.64 -17.36 5.20
C LYS A 176 4.95 -17.21 5.96
N ASP A 177 5.31 -18.20 6.75
CA ASP A 177 6.52 -18.23 7.60
C ASP A 177 7.84 -18.33 6.81
N LYS A 178 7.78 -18.55 5.47
CA LYS A 178 8.98 -18.79 4.64
C LYS A 178 9.05 -17.90 3.41
N SER A 179 8.00 -17.16 3.12
CA SER A 179 7.92 -16.35 1.89
C SER A 179 8.92 -15.18 1.91
N VAL A 180 9.03 -14.45 3.01
CA VAL A 180 10.01 -13.35 3.13
C VAL A 180 11.45 -13.86 3.00
N PRO A 181 11.96 -14.79 3.84
CA PRO A 181 13.37 -15.19 3.76
C PRO A 181 13.72 -16.00 2.50
N LYS A 182 12.76 -16.73 1.91
CA LYS A 182 13.03 -17.60 0.77
C LYS A 182 12.73 -16.99 -0.59
N VAL A 183 11.90 -15.98 -0.65
CA VAL A 183 11.47 -15.36 -1.92
C VAL A 183 11.80 -13.88 -1.96
N LEU A 184 11.23 -13.07 -1.06
CA LEU A 184 11.39 -11.62 -1.12
C LEU A 184 12.83 -11.18 -0.89
N THR A 185 13.48 -11.70 0.16
CA THR A 185 14.87 -11.33 0.49
C THR A 185 15.84 -11.65 -0.66
N PRO A 186 15.83 -12.85 -1.27
CA PRO A 186 16.66 -13.14 -2.45
C PRO A 186 16.31 -12.24 -3.66
N LEU A 187 15.03 -11.95 -3.92
CA LEU A 187 14.63 -11.06 -5.02
C LEU A 187 15.21 -9.66 -4.83
N LEU A 188 15.06 -9.09 -3.63
CA LEU A 188 15.62 -7.77 -3.31
C LEU A 188 17.15 -7.78 -3.36
N LEU A 189 17.80 -8.87 -2.90
CA LEU A 189 19.26 -9.00 -2.99
C LEU A 189 19.73 -8.96 -4.45
N HIS A 190 19.10 -9.76 -5.33
CA HIS A 190 19.45 -9.79 -6.75
C HIS A 190 19.18 -8.42 -7.42
N PHE A 191 18.08 -7.77 -7.09
CA PHE A 191 17.75 -6.43 -7.57
C PHE A 191 18.82 -5.41 -7.17
N LEU A 192 19.19 -5.35 -5.88
CA LEU A 192 20.19 -4.42 -5.37
C LEU A 192 21.57 -4.69 -5.97
N MET A 193 21.99 -5.96 -6.07
CA MET A 193 23.25 -6.34 -6.72
C MET A 193 23.25 -5.98 -8.20
N GLY A 194 22.14 -6.18 -8.91
CA GLY A 194 21.97 -5.77 -10.31
C GLY A 194 22.15 -4.26 -10.53
N LEU A 195 21.78 -3.45 -9.53
CA LEU A 195 21.99 -2.00 -9.51
C LEU A 195 23.43 -1.60 -9.09
N GLY A 196 24.25 -2.57 -8.72
CA GLY A 196 25.66 -2.35 -8.37
C GLY A 196 25.90 -2.04 -6.89
N VAL A 197 24.95 -2.33 -6.01
CA VAL A 197 25.18 -2.31 -4.55
C VAL A 197 26.22 -3.38 -4.20
N ASP A 198 27.15 -3.04 -3.31
CA ASP A 198 28.11 -4.02 -2.80
C ASP A 198 27.38 -5.23 -2.20
N PRO A 199 27.73 -6.48 -2.61
CA PRO A 199 27.01 -7.67 -2.19
C PRO A 199 26.99 -7.90 -0.67
N THR A 200 28.07 -7.52 0.03
CA THR A 200 28.18 -7.66 1.48
C THR A 200 27.24 -6.67 2.15
N HIS A 201 27.28 -5.41 1.73
CA HIS A 201 26.39 -4.35 2.24
C HIS A 201 24.92 -4.69 1.98
N ALA A 202 24.53 -5.10 0.77
CA ALA A 202 23.16 -5.50 0.45
C ALA A 202 22.68 -6.65 1.34
N LYS A 203 23.49 -7.68 1.53
CA LYS A 203 23.17 -8.85 2.35
C LYS A 203 23.03 -8.50 3.84
N GLU A 204 23.94 -7.68 4.36
CA GLU A 204 23.88 -7.22 5.76
C GLU A 204 22.63 -6.38 6.01
N ALA A 205 22.34 -5.40 5.14
CA ALA A 205 21.16 -4.55 5.25
C ALA A 205 19.87 -5.38 5.26
N LEU A 206 19.71 -6.30 4.29
CA LEU A 206 18.55 -7.19 4.20
C LEU A 206 18.44 -8.12 5.42
N THR A 207 19.56 -8.74 5.84
CA THR A 207 19.56 -9.66 6.98
C THR A 207 19.19 -8.93 8.28
N ASN A 208 19.78 -7.78 8.51
CA ASN A 208 19.50 -6.99 9.71
C ASN A 208 18.05 -6.49 9.72
N HIS A 209 17.54 -6.04 8.56
CA HIS A 209 16.20 -5.50 8.45
C HIS A 209 15.12 -6.58 8.66
N PHE A 210 15.19 -7.71 7.96
CA PHE A 210 14.16 -8.75 8.02
C PHE A 210 14.28 -9.69 9.21
N ARG A 211 15.45 -9.78 9.88
CA ARG A 211 15.58 -10.54 11.14
C ARG A 211 14.66 -10.00 12.24
N TYR A 212 14.37 -8.70 12.26
CA TYR A 212 13.45 -8.13 13.24
C TYR A 212 11.99 -8.48 12.96
N LEU A 213 11.62 -8.75 11.72
CA LEU A 213 10.25 -9.13 11.35
C LEU A 213 9.93 -10.57 11.76
N ASP A 214 10.89 -11.50 11.69
CA ASP A 214 10.71 -12.90 12.13
C ASP A 214 10.49 -13.02 13.65
N ASN A 215 10.87 -12.02 14.45
CA ASN A 215 10.69 -12.00 15.90
C ASN A 215 9.45 -11.22 16.37
N THR A 216 8.68 -10.64 15.45
CA THR A 216 7.55 -9.74 15.79
C THR A 216 6.19 -10.29 15.32
N ILE A 217 6.18 -11.47 14.67
CA ILE A 217 5.01 -12.25 14.27
C ILE A 217 4.97 -13.54 15.05
#